data_d2eadf20897b070248f5ae56ad5236d2
#
_entry.id   d2eadf20897b070248f5ae56ad5236d2
#
_cell.length_a   1.000
_cell.length_b   1.000
_cell.length_c   1.000
_cell.angle_alpha   90.00
_cell.angle_beta   90.00
_cell.angle_gamma   90.00
#
_symmetry.space_group_name_H-M   'P 1'
#
loop_
_entity.id
_entity.type
_entity.pdbx_description
1 polymer ?
#
loop_
_entity_poly.entity_id
_entity_poly.type
_entity_poly.pdbx_seq_one_letter_code
_entity_poly.pdbx_strand_id
1 'polypeptide(L)'
;MASIKKELISGVLYTAISKYSGIIISLVVTGILARLIAPEEFGIVAIATVIISFFGIFSDLGIAPAIIQNKDLTGKDLNRIFSFTLWLGIMISILFFLCSWPISFFYKQKTLLTICQLLSINLFFASANIVPNALLFKNKEF
;
A
#
# COMPACT_ATOMS: atom_id res chain seq x y z
N MET A 1 6.64 -4.75 35.43
CA MET A 1 7.64 -5.07 34.38
C MET A 1 7.35 -6.40 33.66
N ALA A 2 6.85 -7.45 34.32
CA ALA A 2 6.53 -8.74 33.69
C ALA A 2 5.37 -8.67 32.66
N SER A 3 4.36 -7.81 32.89
CA SER A 3 3.22 -7.62 31.99
C SER A 3 3.64 -7.01 30.65
N ILE A 4 4.48 -5.98 30.66
CA ILE A 4 4.97 -5.30 29.45
C ILE A 4 5.83 -6.24 28.59
N LYS A 5 6.66 -7.09 29.22
CA LYS A 5 7.44 -8.09 28.49
C LYS A 5 6.55 -9.11 27.79
N LYS A 6 5.47 -9.56 28.46
CA LYS A 6 4.54 -10.54 27.90
C LYS A 6 3.75 -9.96 26.73
N GLU A 7 3.29 -8.72 26.83
CA GLU A 7 2.61 -8.01 25.74
C GLU A 7 3.53 -7.77 24.54
N LEU A 8 4.78 -7.36 24.79
CA LEU A 8 5.77 -7.17 23.72
C LEU A 8 6.09 -8.49 23.00
N ILE A 9 6.31 -9.58 23.74
CA ILE A 9 6.60 -10.89 23.17
C ILE A 9 5.40 -11.39 22.36
N SER A 10 4.18 -11.25 22.89
CA SER A 10 2.96 -11.63 22.18
C SER A 10 2.76 -10.83 20.89
N GLY A 11 2.95 -9.51 20.94
CA GLY A 11 2.83 -8.64 19.77
C GLY A 11 3.87 -8.96 18.69
N VAL A 12 5.13 -9.18 19.07
CA VAL A 12 6.19 -9.58 18.15
C VAL A 12 5.89 -10.95 17.52
N LEU A 13 5.46 -11.91 18.34
CA LEU A 13 5.13 -13.26 17.85
C LEU A 13 3.96 -13.24 16.87
N TYR A 14 2.89 -12.49 17.19
CA TYR A 14 1.72 -12.34 16.32
C TYR A 14 2.08 -11.66 14.99
N THR A 15 2.86 -10.59 15.05
CA THR A 15 3.35 -9.88 13.85
C THR A 15 4.26 -10.77 13.01
N ALA A 16 5.14 -11.54 13.66
CA ALA A 16 6.01 -12.48 12.96
C ALA A 16 5.20 -13.57 12.24
N ILE A 17 4.26 -14.23 12.95
CA ILE A 17 3.39 -15.25 12.36
C ILE A 17 2.61 -14.67 11.18
N SER A 18 2.01 -13.49 11.34
CA SER A 18 1.24 -12.83 10.28
C SER A 18 2.12 -12.53 9.05
N LYS A 19 3.31 -11.99 9.24
CA LYS A 19 4.26 -11.70 8.15
C LYS A 19 4.74 -12.97 7.45
N TYR A 20 5.17 -13.98 8.20
CA TYR A 20 5.66 -15.23 7.60
C TYR A 20 4.55 -15.99 6.87
N SER A 21 3.34 -16.02 7.42
CA SER A 21 2.17 -16.58 6.73
C SER A 21 1.91 -15.85 5.41
N GLY A 22 1.96 -14.52 5.41
CA GLY A 22 1.80 -13.72 4.21
C GLY A 22 2.87 -14.01 3.15
N ILE A 23 4.14 -14.17 3.57
CA ILE A 23 5.24 -14.52 2.66
C ILE A 23 5.02 -15.91 2.05
N ILE A 24 4.65 -16.90 2.85
CA ILE A 24 4.39 -18.27 2.37
C ILE A 24 3.25 -18.26 1.35
N ILE A 25 2.14 -17.61 1.67
CA ILE A 25 0.99 -17.49 0.76
C ILE A 25 1.42 -16.80 -0.54
N SER A 26 2.17 -15.69 -0.46
CA SER A 26 2.68 -14.97 -1.61
C SER A 26 3.58 -15.85 -2.49
N LEU A 27 4.48 -16.65 -1.90
CA LEU A 27 5.34 -17.58 -2.63
C LEU A 27 4.53 -18.65 -3.36
N VAL A 28 3.54 -19.23 -2.69
CA VAL A 28 2.66 -20.26 -3.30
C VAL A 28 1.88 -19.66 -4.46
N VAL A 29 1.24 -18.49 -4.26
CA VAL A 29 0.49 -17.78 -5.30
C VAL A 29 1.39 -17.42 -6.47
N THR A 30 2.57 -16.85 -6.21
CA THR A 30 3.54 -16.50 -7.26
C THR A 30 4.01 -17.75 -8.02
N GLY A 31 4.27 -18.86 -7.33
CA GLY A 31 4.65 -20.13 -7.97
C GLY A 31 3.55 -20.71 -8.85
N ILE A 32 2.29 -20.61 -8.44
CA ILE A 32 1.14 -21.03 -9.25
C ILE A 32 0.99 -20.11 -10.48
N LEU A 33 1.05 -18.80 -10.28
CA LEU A 33 0.94 -17.82 -11.36
C LEU A 33 2.07 -17.98 -12.37
N ALA A 34 3.30 -18.23 -11.93
CA ALA A 34 4.44 -18.45 -12.82
C ALA A 34 4.30 -19.68 -13.72
N ARG A 35 3.45 -20.64 -13.35
CA ARG A 35 3.14 -21.80 -14.21
C ARG A 35 1.97 -21.56 -15.15
N LEU A 36 1.04 -20.66 -14.80
CA LEU A 36 -0.19 -20.43 -15.54
C LEU A 36 -0.08 -19.27 -16.53
N ILE A 37 0.80 -18.32 -16.28
CA ILE A 37 0.92 -17.06 -17.02
C ILE A 37 2.19 -17.12 -17.87
N ALA A 38 2.10 -16.65 -19.12
CA ALA A 38 3.27 -16.56 -20.00
C ALA A 38 4.33 -15.60 -19.40
N PRO A 39 5.63 -15.87 -19.61
CA PRO A 39 6.71 -15.04 -19.06
C PRO A 39 6.61 -13.56 -19.46
N GLU A 40 6.07 -13.27 -20.65
CA GLU A 40 5.86 -11.92 -21.14
C GLU A 40 4.82 -11.16 -20.31
N GLU A 41 3.71 -11.81 -19.96
CA GLU A 41 2.64 -11.25 -19.14
C GLU A 41 3.12 -11.03 -17.69
N PHE A 42 3.96 -11.95 -17.17
CA PHE A 42 4.60 -11.80 -15.88
C PHE A 42 5.51 -10.56 -15.84
N GLY A 43 6.23 -10.30 -16.93
CA GLY A 43 7.03 -9.09 -17.11
C GLY A 43 6.18 -7.81 -17.07
N ILE A 44 4.99 -7.81 -17.69
CA ILE A 44 4.06 -6.69 -17.68
C ILE A 44 3.58 -6.37 -16.25
N VAL A 45 3.22 -7.40 -15.48
CA VAL A 45 2.81 -7.24 -14.08
C VAL A 45 3.96 -6.72 -13.22
N ALA A 46 5.18 -7.20 -13.45
CA ALA A 46 6.36 -6.71 -12.73
C ALA A 46 6.62 -5.21 -12.99
N ILE A 47 6.53 -4.77 -14.24
CA ILE A 47 6.65 -3.35 -14.61
C ILE A 47 5.56 -2.52 -13.92
N ALA A 48 4.30 -2.94 -14.01
CA ALA A 48 3.18 -2.25 -13.37
C ALA A 48 3.38 -2.13 -11.85
N THR A 49 3.88 -3.20 -11.20
CA THR A 49 4.16 -3.22 -9.75
C THR A 49 5.26 -2.23 -9.36
N VAL A 50 6.33 -2.12 -10.14
CA VAL A 50 7.39 -1.14 -9.89
C VAL A 50 6.86 0.28 -10.00
N ILE A 51 6.08 0.56 -11.03
CA ILE A 51 5.55 1.90 -11.26
C ILE A 51 4.54 2.27 -10.17
N ILE A 52 3.61 1.39 -9.81
CA ILE A 52 2.64 1.68 -8.72
C ILE A 52 3.33 1.88 -7.38
N SER A 53 4.41 1.13 -7.10
CA SER A 53 5.20 1.29 -5.88
C SER A 53 5.86 2.66 -5.81
N PHE A 54 6.36 3.17 -6.94
CA PHE A 54 6.89 4.52 -7.03
C PHE A 54 5.85 5.58 -6.68
N PHE A 55 4.65 5.51 -7.26
CA PHE A 55 3.55 6.42 -6.93
C PHE A 55 3.05 6.24 -5.50
N GLY A 56 3.09 5.02 -4.97
CA GLY A 56 2.72 4.71 -3.59
C GLY A 56 3.57 5.45 -2.56
N ILE A 57 4.86 5.64 -2.82
CA ILE A 57 5.76 6.42 -1.94
C ILE A 57 5.25 7.85 -1.75
N PHE A 58 4.76 8.47 -2.83
CA PHE A 58 4.19 9.83 -2.76
C PHE A 58 2.84 9.87 -2.02
N SER A 59 2.10 8.77 -2.00
CA SER A 59 0.84 8.70 -1.26
C SER A 59 1.05 8.69 0.26
N ASP A 60 2.11 8.06 0.76
CA ASP A 60 2.34 7.91 2.20
C ASP A 60 2.97 9.18 2.82
N LEU A 61 3.91 9.85 2.16
CA LEU A 61 4.60 11.08 2.60
C LEU A 61 4.91 11.14 4.11
N GLY A 62 5.02 10.00 4.78
CA GLY A 62 5.30 9.95 6.22
C GLY A 62 4.11 10.33 7.12
N ILE A 63 2.88 10.36 6.60
CA ILE A 63 1.67 10.71 7.37
C ILE A 63 1.40 9.70 8.48
N ALA A 64 1.53 8.41 8.20
CA ALA A 64 1.32 7.36 9.18
C ALA A 64 2.29 7.47 10.39
N PRO A 65 3.62 7.59 10.21
CA PRO A 65 4.54 7.86 11.30
C PRO A 65 4.23 9.14 12.07
N ALA A 66 3.83 10.22 11.40
CA ALA A 66 3.49 11.49 12.04
C ALA A 66 2.27 11.35 12.97
N ILE A 67 1.25 10.60 12.59
CA ILE A 67 0.06 10.34 13.43
C ILE A 67 0.45 9.49 14.65
N ILE A 68 1.31 8.49 14.48
CA ILE A 68 1.74 7.59 15.57
C ILE A 68 2.60 8.34 16.60
N GLN A 69 3.50 9.21 16.14
CA GLN A 69 4.42 9.93 17.03
C GLN A 69 3.74 11.06 17.80
N ASN A 70 2.74 11.70 17.22
CA ASN A 70 2.09 12.84 17.86
C ASN A 70 0.97 12.37 18.79
N LYS A 71 1.15 12.61 20.10
CA LYS A 71 0.21 12.18 21.15
C LYS A 71 -0.96 13.14 21.33
N ASP A 72 -0.81 14.40 20.93
CA ASP A 72 -1.75 15.50 21.23
C ASP A 72 -2.73 15.78 20.08
N LEU A 73 -2.87 14.85 19.11
CA LEU A 73 -3.82 15.00 18.02
C LEU A 73 -5.26 14.94 18.51
N THR A 74 -6.01 15.99 18.23
CA THR A 74 -7.46 16.03 18.48
C THR A 74 -8.23 15.35 17.34
N GLY A 75 -9.49 14.97 17.59
CA GLY A 75 -10.34 14.39 16.53
C GLY A 75 -10.52 15.32 15.32
N LYS A 76 -10.47 16.66 15.55
CA LYS A 76 -10.52 17.65 14.45
C LYS A 76 -9.26 17.61 13.58
N ASP A 77 -8.10 17.42 14.20
CA ASP A 77 -6.84 17.32 13.47
C ASP A 77 -6.78 16.04 12.63
N LEU A 78 -7.25 14.93 13.19
CA LEU A 78 -7.36 13.66 12.46
C LEU A 78 -8.27 13.77 11.24
N ASN A 79 -9.41 14.44 11.36
CA ASN A 79 -10.30 14.68 10.23
C ASN A 79 -9.66 15.55 9.14
N ARG A 80 -8.88 16.57 9.53
CA ARG A 80 -8.13 17.40 8.58
C ARG A 80 -7.06 16.60 7.85
N ILE A 81 -6.30 15.79 8.58
CA ILE A 81 -5.27 14.91 8.00
C ILE A 81 -5.92 13.90 7.05
N PHE A 82 -7.04 13.30 7.46
CA PHE A 82 -7.78 12.37 6.61
C PHE A 82 -8.28 13.02 5.32
N SER A 83 -8.88 14.20 5.40
CA SER A 83 -9.32 14.94 4.22
C SER A 83 -8.15 15.29 3.31
N PHE A 84 -7.03 15.73 3.87
CA PHE A 84 -5.81 16.00 3.10
C PHE A 84 -5.29 14.75 2.40
N THR A 85 -5.22 13.63 3.11
CA THR A 85 -4.78 12.34 2.55
C THR A 85 -5.68 11.87 1.42
N LEU A 86 -7.00 12.04 1.55
CA LEU A 86 -7.95 11.72 0.49
C LEU A 86 -7.72 12.59 -0.77
N TRP A 87 -7.58 13.90 -0.60
CA TRP A 87 -7.32 14.81 -1.71
C TRP A 87 -6.00 14.47 -2.42
N LEU A 88 -4.97 14.21 -1.66
CA LEU A 88 -3.67 13.80 -2.17
C LEU A 88 -3.77 12.45 -2.91
N GLY A 89 -4.51 11.49 -2.37
CA GLY A 89 -4.78 10.21 -3.00
C GLY A 89 -5.53 10.36 -4.33
N ILE A 90 -6.53 11.23 -4.40
CA ILE A 90 -7.25 11.54 -5.64
C ILE A 90 -6.28 12.14 -6.69
N MET A 91 -5.47 13.12 -6.29
CA MET A 91 -4.51 13.75 -7.21
C MET A 91 -3.51 12.74 -7.76
N ILE A 92 -2.93 11.92 -6.90
CA ILE A 92 -1.95 10.90 -7.31
C ILE A 92 -2.60 9.83 -8.18
N SER A 93 -3.82 9.39 -7.85
CA SER A 93 -4.58 8.42 -8.63
C SER A 93 -4.88 8.95 -10.04
N ILE A 94 -5.34 10.20 -10.16
CA ILE A 94 -5.58 10.85 -11.45
C ILE A 94 -4.27 11.00 -12.24
N LEU A 95 -3.20 11.45 -11.58
CA LEU A 95 -1.90 11.58 -12.22
C LEU A 95 -1.41 10.24 -12.76
N PHE A 96 -1.51 9.17 -11.95
CA PHE A 96 -1.13 7.82 -12.37
C PHE A 96 -1.99 7.31 -13.52
N PHE A 97 -3.31 7.57 -13.46
CA PHE A 97 -4.24 7.25 -14.55
C PHE A 97 -3.83 7.92 -15.87
N LEU A 98 -3.48 9.20 -15.84
CA LEU A 98 -3.02 9.94 -17.02
C LEU A 98 -1.65 9.43 -17.51
N CYS A 99 -0.75 9.10 -16.58
CA CYS A 99 0.55 8.52 -16.89
C CYS A 99 0.46 7.12 -17.51
N SER A 100 -0.66 6.41 -17.39
CA SER A 100 -0.84 5.09 -17.97
C SER A 100 -0.67 5.08 -19.50
N TRP A 101 -1.04 6.16 -20.20
CA TRP A 101 -0.88 6.29 -21.65
C TRP A 101 0.59 6.38 -22.09
N PRO A 102 1.40 7.36 -21.60
CA PRO A 102 2.81 7.41 -21.97
C PRO A 102 3.59 6.15 -21.52
N ILE A 103 3.22 5.55 -20.39
CA ILE A 103 3.82 4.29 -19.93
C ILE A 103 3.55 3.16 -20.94
N SER A 104 2.30 2.95 -21.33
CA SER A 104 1.91 1.94 -22.30
C SER A 104 2.57 2.17 -23.66
N PHE A 105 2.71 3.42 -24.10
CA PHE A 105 3.38 3.79 -25.34
C PHE A 105 4.89 3.50 -25.30
N PHE A 106 5.54 3.82 -24.18
CA PHE A 106 6.98 3.60 -23.99
C PHE A 106 7.34 2.10 -24.02
N TYR A 107 6.56 1.29 -23.32
CA TYR A 107 6.77 -0.17 -23.26
C TYR A 107 6.15 -0.91 -24.45
N LYS A 108 5.42 -0.22 -25.34
CA LYS A 108 4.71 -0.81 -26.51
C LYS A 108 3.76 -1.95 -26.13
N GLN A 109 3.19 -1.92 -24.94
CA GLN A 109 2.31 -2.96 -24.39
C GLN A 109 0.93 -2.37 -24.04
N LYS A 110 -0.09 -2.71 -24.85
CA LYS A 110 -1.47 -2.24 -24.62
C LYS A 110 -2.07 -2.75 -23.32
N THR A 111 -1.74 -3.96 -22.91
CA THR A 111 -2.20 -4.58 -21.66
C THR A 111 -1.76 -3.76 -20.44
N LEU A 112 -0.58 -3.15 -20.50
CA LEU A 112 -0.05 -2.31 -19.43
C LEU A 112 -0.94 -1.08 -19.17
N LEU A 113 -1.56 -0.52 -20.21
CA LEU A 113 -2.50 0.60 -20.05
C LEU A 113 -3.67 0.23 -19.14
N THR A 114 -4.35 -0.88 -19.44
CA THR A 114 -5.51 -1.33 -18.66
C THR A 114 -5.11 -1.68 -17.22
N ILE A 115 -3.97 -2.33 -17.03
CA ILE A 115 -3.47 -2.68 -15.70
C ILE A 115 -3.15 -1.42 -14.90
N CYS A 116 -2.45 -0.43 -15.46
CA CYS A 116 -2.15 0.81 -14.77
C CYS A 116 -3.41 1.62 -14.43
N GLN A 117 -4.40 1.63 -15.32
CA GLN A 117 -5.69 2.29 -15.04
C GLN A 117 -6.44 1.62 -13.87
N LEU A 118 -6.48 0.29 -13.83
CA LEU A 118 -7.07 -0.43 -12.70
C LEU A 118 -6.30 -0.20 -11.39
N LEU A 119 -4.96 -0.18 -11.48
CA LEU A 119 -4.12 0.07 -10.33
C LEU A 119 -4.21 1.50 -9.79
N SER A 120 -4.62 2.48 -10.62
CA SER A 120 -4.87 3.85 -10.14
C SER A 120 -5.99 3.90 -9.09
N ILE A 121 -7.01 3.07 -9.22
CA ILE A 121 -8.07 2.93 -8.23
C ILE A 121 -7.52 2.37 -6.91
N ASN A 122 -6.59 1.43 -6.99
CA ASN A 122 -5.92 0.88 -5.80
C ASN A 122 -5.14 1.96 -5.03
N LEU A 123 -4.45 2.89 -5.73
CA LEU A 123 -3.74 4.00 -5.09
C LEU A 123 -4.68 4.90 -4.29
N PHE A 124 -5.87 5.17 -4.80
CA PHE A 124 -6.89 5.92 -4.06
C PHE A 124 -7.29 5.22 -2.77
N PHE A 125 -7.64 3.93 -2.83
CA PHE A 125 -8.00 3.16 -1.64
C PHE A 125 -6.83 3.01 -0.67
N ALA A 126 -5.60 2.85 -1.17
CA ALA A 126 -4.41 2.80 -0.32
C ALA A 126 -4.25 4.10 0.47
N SER A 127 -4.41 5.27 -0.18
CA SER A 127 -4.36 6.57 0.50
C SER A 127 -5.48 6.73 1.54
N ALA A 128 -6.69 6.28 1.26
CA ALA A 128 -7.81 6.32 2.20
C ALA A 128 -7.56 5.46 3.45
N ASN A 129 -6.76 4.40 3.33
CA ASN A 129 -6.43 3.49 4.42
C ASN A 129 -5.28 3.97 5.33
N ILE A 130 -4.50 4.99 4.93
CA ILE A 130 -3.33 5.45 5.71
C ILE A 130 -3.73 5.89 7.12
N VAL A 131 -4.72 6.76 7.25
CA VAL A 131 -5.14 7.30 8.56
C VAL A 131 -5.80 6.22 9.44
N PRO A 132 -6.76 5.41 8.98
CA PRO A 132 -7.33 4.32 9.77
C PRO A 132 -6.26 3.34 10.26
N ASN A 133 -5.35 2.92 9.39
CA ASN A 133 -4.26 2.02 9.77
C ASN A 133 -3.32 2.66 10.81
N ALA A 134 -2.94 3.93 10.63
CA ALA A 134 -2.10 4.62 11.60
C ALA A 134 -2.76 4.71 12.99
N LEU A 135 -4.09 4.89 13.05
CA LEU A 135 -4.85 4.91 14.30
C LEU A 135 -4.89 3.54 14.98
N LEU A 136 -5.07 2.45 14.23
CA LEU A 136 -5.00 1.09 14.76
C LEU A 136 -3.64 0.82 15.40
N PHE A 137 -2.55 1.16 14.73
CA PHE A 137 -1.20 1.02 15.28
C PHE A 137 -0.97 1.90 16.50
N LYS A 138 -1.50 3.13 16.51
CA LYS A 138 -1.37 4.06 17.64
C LYS A 138 -2.09 3.54 18.88
N ASN A 139 -3.29 2.98 18.72
CA ASN A 139 -4.10 2.44 19.82
C ASN A 139 -3.65 1.04 20.24
N LYS A 140 -2.64 0.45 19.59
CA LYS A 140 -2.18 -0.95 19.80
C LYS A 140 -3.28 -1.99 19.59
N GLU A 141 -4.25 -1.69 18.77
CA GLU A 141 -5.29 -2.63 18.33
C GLU A 141 -4.73 -3.38 17.09
N PHE A 142 -4.09 -4.51 17.35
CA PHE A 142 -3.53 -5.38 16.32
C PHE A 142 -4.53 -6.44 15.89
#